data_66398a85c82a691752ffc0a084ade0b3
#
_entry.id   66398a85c82a691752ffc0a084ade0b3
#
_cell.length_a   1.000
_cell.length_b   1.000
_cell.length_c   1.000
_cell.angle_alpha   90.00
_cell.angle_beta   90.00
_cell.angle_gamma   90.00
#
_symmetry.space_group_name_H-M   'P 1'
#
loop_
_entity.id
_entity.type
_entity.pdbx_description
1 polymer ?
#
loop_
_entity_poly.entity_id
_entity_poly.type
_entity_poly.pdbx_seq_one_letter_code
_entity_poly.pdbx_strand_id
1 'polypeptide(L)'
;LEYVRELAKSQTDFDLLVCAGAPGEPAYELESVARAKTKILKVGEKSMYASVVGIFQSDTGRRDLKFQRVALDASYQDSSVVLGMFKQYQEELQRSGFRGLGITPQEHASGYQFAGSQSCAECHVSAFEVWKNSPHAHATQSLIAPHGRAEIPRQFDPECLSCHVTGWQAQEYIPYESGFMSLAETMHLEGNGCENCHGPASEHVRLESDTESPVAEREKLRAFVHRDLTESKERCLECHDLDNSPDFHLKGAFEKYWKKIQH
;
A
#
# COMPACT_ATOMS: atom_id res chain seq x y z
N LEU A 1 23.55 2.99 -5.29
CA LEU A 1 24.51 3.26 -4.18
C LEU A 1 25.97 3.01 -4.56
N GLU A 2 26.27 2.01 -5.38
CA GLU A 2 27.64 1.72 -5.81
C GLU A 2 28.25 2.90 -6.59
N TYR A 3 27.50 3.47 -7.54
CA TYR A 3 27.91 4.68 -8.25
C TYR A 3 28.25 5.85 -7.29
N VAL A 4 27.45 6.08 -6.26
CA VAL A 4 27.71 7.15 -5.29
C VAL A 4 28.98 6.90 -4.46
N ARG A 5 29.28 5.63 -4.16
CA ARG A 5 30.53 5.23 -3.50
C ARG A 5 31.75 5.45 -4.38
N GLU A 6 31.65 5.14 -5.66
CA GLU A 6 32.74 5.43 -6.61
C GLU A 6 32.92 6.95 -6.81
N LEU A 7 31.83 7.70 -6.84
CA LEU A 7 31.86 9.15 -6.88
C LEU A 7 32.56 9.72 -5.64
N ALA A 8 32.26 9.20 -4.44
CA ALA A 8 32.92 9.63 -3.21
C ALA A 8 34.44 9.38 -3.19
N LYS A 9 34.90 8.33 -3.90
CA LYS A 9 36.34 8.02 -4.04
C LYS A 9 37.03 8.94 -5.05
N SER A 10 36.34 9.31 -6.13
CA SER A 10 36.90 10.09 -7.23
C SER A 10 36.80 11.60 -7.02
N GLN A 11 35.77 12.07 -6.31
CA GLN A 11 35.51 13.49 -6.07
C GLN A 11 35.95 13.88 -4.65
N THR A 12 37.18 14.35 -4.52
CA THR A 12 37.81 14.68 -3.23
C THR A 12 37.47 16.06 -2.70
N ASP A 13 36.81 16.91 -3.48
CA ASP A 13 36.48 18.31 -3.12
C ASP A 13 35.22 18.42 -2.29
N PHE A 14 34.42 17.37 -2.20
CA PHE A 14 33.21 17.34 -1.39
C PHE A 14 33.47 16.70 -0.02
N ASP A 15 32.90 17.29 1.03
CA ASP A 15 32.88 16.70 2.37
C ASP A 15 31.70 15.76 2.54
N LEU A 16 30.58 16.01 1.81
CA LEU A 16 29.33 15.25 1.89
C LEU A 16 28.72 15.09 0.49
N LEU A 17 28.27 13.86 0.18
CA LEU A 17 27.40 13.55 -0.93
C LEU A 17 26.01 13.17 -0.38
N VAL A 18 24.95 13.79 -0.89
CA VAL A 18 23.58 13.48 -0.55
C VAL A 18 22.99 12.58 -1.63
N CYS A 19 22.61 11.37 -1.27
CA CYS A 19 21.98 10.40 -2.16
C CYS A 19 20.46 10.41 -1.90
N ALA A 20 19.70 11.02 -2.81
CA ALA A 20 18.25 10.93 -2.86
C ALA A 20 17.84 9.64 -3.60
N GLY A 21 16.68 9.07 -3.24
CA GLY A 21 16.12 7.87 -3.90
C GLY A 21 16.81 6.56 -3.52
N ALA A 22 17.56 6.52 -2.44
CA ALA A 22 17.99 5.25 -1.87
C ALA A 22 16.79 4.60 -1.14
N PRO A 23 16.45 3.33 -1.44
CA PRO A 23 15.31 2.67 -0.84
C PRO A 23 15.44 2.54 0.69
N GLY A 24 14.32 2.62 1.38
CA GLY A 24 14.22 2.42 2.82
C GLY A 24 14.53 3.66 3.66
N GLU A 25 14.72 3.42 4.95
CA GLU A 25 15.00 4.48 5.92
C GLU A 25 16.43 5.02 5.80
N PRO A 26 16.66 6.31 6.18
CA PRO A 26 18.01 6.82 6.34
C PRO A 26 18.79 6.01 7.37
N ALA A 27 20.07 5.79 7.14
CA ALA A 27 20.94 5.19 8.14
C ALA A 27 21.05 6.10 9.39
N TYR A 28 21.46 5.53 10.52
CA TYR A 28 21.69 6.29 11.76
C TYR A 28 22.98 7.12 11.74
N GLU A 29 23.88 6.80 10.80
CA GLU A 29 25.18 7.46 10.66
C GLU A 29 25.47 7.76 9.18
N LEU A 30 26.31 8.76 8.92
CA LEU A 30 26.85 9.01 7.59
C LEU A 30 27.75 7.85 7.16
N GLU A 31 27.50 7.33 5.96
CA GLU A 31 28.31 6.25 5.41
C GLU A 31 29.74 6.74 5.13
N SER A 32 30.72 5.96 5.63
CA SER A 32 32.13 6.16 5.36
C SER A 32 32.59 5.21 4.25
N VAL A 33 33.20 5.76 3.21
CA VAL A 33 33.77 4.96 2.13
C VAL A 33 35.28 4.80 2.35
N ALA A 34 35.78 3.57 2.22
CA ALA A 34 37.20 3.31 2.39
C ALA A 34 38.04 4.16 1.42
N ARG A 35 39.08 4.80 1.94
CA ARG A 35 40.02 5.68 1.23
C ARG A 35 39.38 6.98 0.69
N ALA A 36 38.16 7.35 1.10
CA ALA A 36 37.54 8.63 0.81
C ALA A 36 37.37 9.46 2.07
N LYS A 37 37.56 10.79 2.00
CA LYS A 37 37.21 11.70 3.10
C LYS A 37 35.71 12.05 3.07
N THR A 38 35.12 11.98 1.87
CA THR A 38 33.73 12.29 1.60
C THR A 38 32.80 11.31 2.30
N LYS A 39 31.83 11.84 3.03
CA LYS A 39 30.76 11.05 3.64
C LYS A 39 29.56 10.97 2.70
N ILE A 40 28.76 9.91 2.83
CA ILE A 40 27.51 9.77 2.07
C ILE A 40 26.34 9.81 3.05
N LEU A 41 25.40 10.71 2.77
CA LEU A 41 24.09 10.76 3.40
C LEU A 41 23.06 10.12 2.49
N LYS A 42 22.42 9.06 2.94
CA LYS A 42 21.22 8.50 2.30
C LYS A 42 19.99 9.17 2.88
N VAL A 43 19.24 9.84 2.04
CA VAL A 43 17.93 10.39 2.41
C VAL A 43 16.90 9.28 2.21
N GLY A 44 16.10 8.99 3.19
CA GLY A 44 15.04 7.98 3.10
C GLY A 44 13.92 8.40 2.16
N GLU A 45 12.95 7.52 2.01
CA GLU A 45 11.78 7.71 1.16
C GLU A 45 10.59 8.26 1.95
N LYS A 46 9.54 8.67 1.22
CA LYS A 46 8.21 9.04 1.74
C LYS A 46 8.21 10.19 2.76
N SER A 47 9.27 10.98 2.84
CA SER A 47 9.39 12.12 3.77
C SER A 47 9.12 11.76 5.25
N MET A 48 9.34 10.50 5.64
CA MET A 48 9.14 10.02 7.02
C MET A 48 10.22 10.51 7.99
N TYR A 49 11.34 10.99 7.47
CA TYR A 49 12.48 11.47 8.27
C TYR A 49 13.03 12.79 7.76
N ALA A 50 13.44 13.61 8.68
CA ALA A 50 14.32 14.75 8.41
C ALA A 50 15.77 14.37 8.70
N SER A 51 16.65 14.65 7.75
CA SER A 51 18.10 14.45 7.89
C SER A 51 18.76 15.77 8.25
N VAL A 52 19.32 15.87 9.44
CA VAL A 52 20.00 17.09 9.94
C VAL A 52 21.51 16.84 9.94
N VAL A 53 22.25 17.68 9.23
CA VAL A 53 23.72 17.63 9.20
C VAL A 53 24.29 18.92 9.76
N GLY A 54 25.00 18.81 10.90
CA GLY A 54 25.79 19.89 11.46
C GLY A 54 27.20 19.88 10.86
N ILE A 55 27.64 21.04 10.37
CA ILE A 55 28.99 21.22 9.85
C ILE A 55 29.77 22.06 10.88
N PHE A 56 30.75 21.44 11.51
CA PHE A 56 31.59 22.06 12.53
C PHE A 56 32.99 22.29 11.97
N GLN A 57 33.58 23.42 12.23
CA GLN A 57 34.96 23.70 11.86
C GLN A 57 35.86 23.56 13.10
N SER A 58 36.88 22.71 13.01
CA SER A 58 37.89 22.60 14.06
C SER A 58 38.87 23.75 14.00
N ASP A 59 39.61 23.99 15.07
CA ASP A 59 40.68 25.03 15.16
C ASP A 59 41.77 24.82 14.10
N THR A 60 41.89 23.59 13.56
CA THR A 60 42.81 23.24 12.47
C THR A 60 42.24 23.47 11.07
N GLY A 61 41.03 24.04 10.98
CA GLY A 61 40.34 24.28 9.69
C GLY A 61 39.67 23.02 9.09
N ARG A 62 39.75 21.88 9.75
CA ARG A 62 39.06 20.64 9.31
C ARG A 62 37.57 20.74 9.60
N ARG A 63 36.73 20.36 8.63
CA ARG A 63 35.30 20.22 8.82
C ARG A 63 34.96 18.84 9.44
N ASP A 64 34.18 18.87 10.50
CA ASP A 64 33.62 17.72 11.16
C ASP A 64 32.11 17.71 10.93
N LEU A 65 31.58 16.58 10.42
CA LEU A 65 30.17 16.42 10.10
C LEU A 65 29.50 15.59 11.20
N LYS A 66 28.47 16.15 11.82
CA LYS A 66 27.58 15.43 12.73
C LYS A 66 26.24 15.26 12.07
N PHE A 67 25.66 14.07 12.22
CA PHE A 67 24.40 13.73 11.58
C PHE A 67 23.38 13.27 12.63
N GLN A 68 22.14 13.66 12.41
CA GLN A 68 21.00 13.19 13.17
C GLN A 68 19.85 12.88 12.22
N ARG A 69 19.28 11.69 12.37
CA ARG A 69 18.02 11.30 11.78
C ARG A 69 16.88 11.64 12.73
N VAL A 70 15.90 12.38 12.25
CA VAL A 70 14.71 12.78 13.03
C VAL A 70 13.49 12.17 12.39
N ALA A 71 12.80 11.27 13.08
CA ALA A 71 11.54 10.73 12.60
C ALA A 71 10.45 11.81 12.65
N LEU A 72 9.70 11.96 11.58
CA LEU A 72 8.56 12.88 11.47
C LEU A 72 7.27 12.14 11.85
N ASP A 73 7.14 11.83 13.11
CA ASP A 73 6.02 11.08 13.69
C ASP A 73 4.93 11.98 14.29
N ALA A 74 3.99 11.38 15.02
CA ALA A 74 2.85 12.06 15.63
C ALA A 74 3.22 13.08 16.73
N SER A 75 4.48 13.19 17.13
CA SER A 75 4.95 14.22 18.07
C SER A 75 5.03 15.61 17.42
N TYR A 76 5.08 15.67 16.10
CA TYR A 76 5.09 16.92 15.35
C TYR A 76 3.69 17.32 14.91
N GLN A 77 3.41 18.61 14.95
CA GLN A 77 2.15 19.16 14.46
C GLN A 77 2.16 19.20 12.92
N ASP A 78 1.03 18.83 12.31
CA ASP A 78 0.87 18.94 10.88
C ASP A 78 0.86 20.41 10.41
N SER A 79 1.48 20.66 9.26
CA SER A 79 1.45 21.98 8.63
C SER A 79 0.07 22.26 8.04
N SER A 80 -0.59 23.34 8.47
CA SER A 80 -1.88 23.75 7.91
C SER A 80 -1.81 24.06 6.41
N VAL A 81 -0.67 24.52 5.93
CA VAL A 81 -0.43 24.78 4.49
C VAL A 81 -0.43 23.46 3.72
N VAL A 82 0.30 22.45 4.21
CA VAL A 82 0.38 21.14 3.55
C VAL A 82 -0.99 20.42 3.61
N LEU A 83 -1.70 20.52 4.74
CA LEU A 83 -3.08 20.00 4.83
C LEU A 83 -4.01 20.66 3.83
N GLY A 84 -3.89 21.99 3.63
CA GLY A 84 -4.65 22.71 2.62
C GLY A 84 -4.33 22.23 1.19
N MET A 85 -3.06 22.02 0.87
CA MET A 85 -2.63 21.47 -0.42
C MET A 85 -3.16 20.05 -0.63
N PHE A 86 -3.10 19.21 0.41
CA PHE A 86 -3.62 17.83 0.35
C PHE A 86 -5.13 17.80 0.13
N LYS A 87 -5.89 18.70 0.78
CA LYS A 87 -7.32 18.83 0.54
C LYS A 87 -7.61 19.22 -0.91
N GLN A 88 -6.91 20.21 -1.45
CA GLN A 88 -7.05 20.62 -2.85
C GLN A 88 -6.71 19.47 -3.82
N TYR A 89 -5.70 18.69 -3.53
CA TYR A 89 -5.34 17.50 -4.31
C TYR A 89 -6.50 16.48 -4.33
N GLN A 90 -7.09 16.15 -3.18
CA GLN A 90 -8.22 15.23 -3.12
C GLN A 90 -9.47 15.76 -3.86
N GLU A 91 -9.74 17.07 -3.80
CA GLU A 91 -10.79 17.72 -4.57
C GLU A 91 -10.51 17.68 -6.10
N GLU A 92 -9.24 17.75 -6.50
CA GLU A 92 -8.83 17.60 -7.90
C GLU A 92 -9.04 16.17 -8.39
N LEU A 93 -8.65 15.17 -7.61
CA LEU A 93 -8.91 13.77 -7.93
C LEU A 93 -10.41 13.50 -8.12
N GLN A 94 -11.25 14.02 -7.22
CA GLN A 94 -12.70 13.90 -7.33
C GLN A 94 -13.24 14.54 -8.62
N ARG A 95 -12.76 15.73 -8.98
CA ARG A 95 -13.19 16.44 -10.21
C ARG A 95 -12.73 15.74 -11.48
N SER A 96 -11.52 15.22 -11.49
CA SER A 96 -10.92 14.57 -12.65
C SER A 96 -11.55 13.20 -12.92
N GLY A 97 -11.86 12.46 -11.86
CA GLY A 97 -12.29 11.07 -11.94
C GLY A 97 -11.26 10.18 -12.64
N PHE A 98 -11.51 8.90 -12.72
CA PHE A 98 -10.55 7.95 -13.32
C PHE A 98 -10.20 8.30 -14.76
N ARG A 99 -11.18 8.70 -15.56
CA ARG A 99 -10.95 9.07 -16.96
C ARG A 99 -10.03 10.29 -17.09
N GLY A 100 -10.20 11.32 -16.25
CA GLY A 100 -9.36 12.51 -16.27
C GLY A 100 -7.93 12.22 -15.81
N LEU A 101 -7.75 11.17 -15.00
CA LEU A 101 -6.45 10.67 -14.56
C LEU A 101 -5.80 9.71 -15.59
N GLY A 102 -6.48 9.41 -16.72
CA GLY A 102 -5.99 8.46 -17.70
C GLY A 102 -6.09 6.99 -17.27
N ILE A 103 -6.84 6.71 -16.19
CA ILE A 103 -7.05 5.36 -15.68
C ILE A 103 -8.17 4.70 -16.48
N THR A 104 -7.86 3.58 -17.10
CA THR A 104 -8.81 2.76 -17.87
C THR A 104 -8.95 1.41 -17.19
N PRO A 105 -10.18 0.99 -16.83
CA PRO A 105 -10.42 -0.33 -16.30
C PRO A 105 -9.92 -1.44 -17.23
N GLN A 106 -9.46 -2.55 -16.66
CA GLN A 106 -8.94 -3.68 -17.40
C GLN A 106 -9.78 -4.94 -17.15
N GLU A 107 -9.88 -5.81 -18.13
CA GLU A 107 -10.45 -7.14 -17.94
C GLU A 107 -9.55 -7.97 -17.01
N HIS A 108 -10.14 -8.69 -16.06
CA HIS A 108 -9.37 -9.61 -15.23
C HIS A 108 -8.85 -10.78 -16.06
N ALA A 109 -7.59 -11.19 -15.86
CA ALA A 109 -6.91 -12.21 -16.65
C ALA A 109 -7.65 -13.58 -16.71
N SER A 110 -8.49 -13.88 -15.71
CA SER A 110 -9.33 -15.09 -15.72
C SER A 110 -10.57 -14.98 -16.62
N GLY A 111 -10.96 -13.78 -17.04
CA GLY A 111 -12.24 -13.49 -17.68
C GLY A 111 -13.46 -13.53 -16.74
N TYR A 112 -13.26 -13.81 -15.44
CA TYR A 112 -14.34 -13.82 -14.44
C TYR A 112 -14.56 -12.42 -13.86
N GLN A 113 -15.77 -12.18 -13.33
CA GLN A 113 -16.21 -10.92 -12.78
C GLN A 113 -16.27 -10.98 -11.24
N PHE A 114 -16.20 -9.82 -10.60
CA PHE A 114 -16.36 -9.68 -9.17
C PHE A 114 -17.85 -9.67 -8.80
N ALA A 115 -18.22 -10.48 -7.79
CA ALA A 115 -19.60 -10.66 -7.34
C ALA A 115 -19.94 -9.86 -6.06
N GLY A 116 -18.90 -9.44 -5.32
CA GLY A 116 -19.01 -8.77 -4.03
C GLY A 116 -19.20 -9.73 -2.85
N SER A 117 -18.68 -9.33 -1.70
CA SER A 117 -18.62 -10.18 -0.50
C SER A 117 -19.98 -10.66 0.00
N GLN A 118 -21.05 -9.90 -0.24
CA GLN A 118 -22.40 -10.31 0.17
C GLN A 118 -22.87 -11.59 -0.53
N SER A 119 -22.45 -11.82 -1.77
CA SER A 119 -22.76 -13.05 -2.53
C SER A 119 -22.16 -14.30 -1.90
N CYS A 120 -21.10 -14.17 -1.10
CA CYS A 120 -20.46 -15.28 -0.40
C CYS A 120 -21.20 -15.67 0.89
N ALA A 121 -21.95 -14.72 1.48
CA ALA A 121 -22.55 -14.85 2.81
C ALA A 121 -23.54 -16.01 2.95
N GLU A 122 -24.27 -16.37 1.88
CA GLU A 122 -25.29 -17.40 1.91
C GLU A 122 -24.72 -18.81 2.13
N CYS A 123 -23.54 -19.08 1.56
CA CYS A 123 -22.88 -20.38 1.65
C CYS A 123 -21.71 -20.39 2.63
N HIS A 124 -20.98 -19.31 2.76
CA HIS A 124 -19.77 -19.18 3.60
C HIS A 124 -20.03 -18.36 4.87
N VAL A 125 -21.08 -18.67 5.63
CA VAL A 125 -21.57 -17.89 6.77
C VAL A 125 -20.46 -17.59 7.80
N SER A 126 -19.68 -18.60 8.20
CA SER A 126 -18.63 -18.42 9.21
C SER A 126 -17.49 -17.53 8.70
N ALA A 127 -17.06 -17.72 7.47
CA ALA A 127 -16.02 -16.92 6.82
C ALA A 127 -16.49 -15.46 6.66
N PHE A 128 -17.74 -15.27 6.23
CA PHE A 128 -18.32 -13.95 6.07
C PHE A 128 -18.38 -13.20 7.41
N GLU A 129 -18.76 -13.85 8.51
CA GLU A 129 -18.78 -13.21 9.84
C GLU A 129 -17.37 -12.83 10.32
N VAL A 130 -16.35 -13.62 10.03
CA VAL A 130 -14.95 -13.26 10.32
C VAL A 130 -14.55 -11.99 9.53
N TRP A 131 -14.80 -11.97 8.22
CA TRP A 131 -14.50 -10.82 7.37
C TRP A 131 -15.27 -9.58 7.79
N LYS A 132 -16.59 -9.69 8.01
CA LYS A 132 -17.47 -8.58 8.37
C LYS A 132 -17.04 -7.85 9.64
N ASN A 133 -16.47 -8.58 10.59
CA ASN A 133 -15.97 -8.03 11.85
C ASN A 133 -14.48 -7.61 11.77
N SER A 134 -13.85 -7.70 10.60
CA SER A 134 -12.47 -7.30 10.37
C SER A 134 -12.37 -5.86 9.87
N PRO A 135 -11.20 -5.21 10.01
CA PRO A 135 -10.94 -3.91 9.38
C PRO A 135 -11.10 -3.92 7.85
N HIS A 136 -10.94 -5.07 7.19
CA HIS A 136 -11.09 -5.19 5.74
C HIS A 136 -12.50 -4.85 5.27
N ALA A 137 -13.53 -5.30 5.96
CA ALA A 137 -14.90 -4.96 5.62
C ALA A 137 -15.21 -3.45 5.70
N HIS A 138 -14.46 -2.72 6.49
CA HIS A 138 -14.62 -1.28 6.72
C HIS A 138 -13.55 -0.43 6.01
N ALA A 139 -12.78 -1.02 5.12
CA ALA A 139 -11.65 -0.34 4.48
C ALA A 139 -12.09 0.88 3.67
N THR A 140 -13.14 0.79 2.85
CA THR A 140 -13.68 1.94 2.10
C THR A 140 -14.18 3.04 3.04
N GLN A 141 -14.85 2.66 4.13
CA GLN A 141 -15.38 3.63 5.09
C GLN A 141 -14.24 4.42 5.76
N SER A 142 -13.09 3.82 5.98
CA SER A 142 -11.92 4.51 6.52
C SER A 142 -11.33 5.57 5.58
N LEU A 143 -11.61 5.51 4.27
CA LEU A 143 -11.26 6.56 3.31
C LEU A 143 -12.27 7.70 3.30
N ILE A 144 -13.55 7.41 3.54
CA ILE A 144 -14.63 8.41 3.56
C ILE A 144 -14.58 9.24 4.83
N ALA A 145 -14.37 8.58 5.96
CA ALA A 145 -14.27 9.19 7.28
C ALA A 145 -12.97 8.73 7.99
N PRO A 146 -11.81 9.23 7.51
CA PRO A 146 -10.54 8.84 8.09
C PRO A 146 -10.44 9.35 9.54
N HIS A 147 -9.94 8.48 10.43
CA HIS A 147 -9.64 8.83 11.82
C HIS A 147 -8.15 9.17 11.95
N GLY A 148 -7.81 10.19 12.74
CA GLY A 148 -6.43 10.52 13.07
C GLY A 148 -5.97 11.88 12.54
N ARG A 149 -4.74 11.95 12.05
CA ARG A 149 -4.01 13.21 11.80
C ARG A 149 -4.69 14.18 10.83
N ALA A 150 -5.34 13.68 9.79
CA ALA A 150 -6.02 14.51 8.81
C ALA A 150 -7.38 13.90 8.49
N GLU A 151 -8.44 14.56 8.89
CA GLU A 151 -9.82 14.17 8.60
C GLU A 151 -10.22 14.58 7.16
N ILE A 152 -9.32 14.34 6.19
CA ILE A 152 -9.54 14.67 4.77
C ILE A 152 -9.93 13.36 4.06
N PRO A 153 -11.14 13.28 3.49
CA PRO A 153 -11.58 12.12 2.71
C PRO A 153 -10.65 11.79 1.55
N ARG A 154 -10.46 10.49 1.28
CA ARG A 154 -9.52 9.95 0.27
C ARG A 154 -10.18 8.95 -0.67
N GLN A 155 -11.50 8.88 -0.68
CA GLN A 155 -12.25 7.89 -1.46
C GLN A 155 -12.22 8.10 -2.99
N PHE A 156 -11.53 9.11 -3.47
CA PHE A 156 -11.32 9.38 -4.90
C PHE A 156 -9.87 9.17 -5.34
N ASP A 157 -9.01 8.76 -4.41
CA ASP A 157 -7.60 8.54 -4.66
C ASP A 157 -7.35 7.10 -5.11
N PRO A 158 -6.90 6.86 -6.36
CA PRO A 158 -6.65 5.53 -6.88
C PRO A 158 -5.62 4.74 -6.05
N GLU A 159 -4.61 5.41 -5.52
CA GLU A 159 -3.60 4.79 -4.65
C GLU A 159 -4.23 4.23 -3.37
N CYS A 160 -5.19 4.96 -2.79
CA CYS A 160 -5.93 4.48 -1.62
C CYS A 160 -6.96 3.42 -1.98
N LEU A 161 -7.74 3.65 -3.04
CA LEU A 161 -8.80 2.75 -3.48
C LEU A 161 -8.27 1.35 -3.79
N SER A 162 -7.11 1.25 -4.43
CA SER A 162 -6.53 -0.03 -4.86
C SER A 162 -6.44 -1.10 -3.77
N CYS A 163 -6.27 -0.68 -2.51
CA CYS A 163 -6.21 -1.56 -1.34
C CYS A 163 -7.48 -1.54 -0.48
N HIS A 164 -8.33 -0.52 -0.63
CA HIS A 164 -9.48 -0.29 0.25
C HIS A 164 -10.83 -0.67 -0.35
N VAL A 165 -10.85 -1.17 -1.58
CA VAL A 165 -12.06 -1.65 -2.27
C VAL A 165 -11.82 -3.00 -2.94
N THR A 166 -12.87 -3.62 -3.48
CA THR A 166 -12.79 -4.91 -4.18
C THR A 166 -12.61 -4.74 -5.68
N GLY A 167 -11.71 -5.53 -6.28
CA GLY A 167 -11.57 -5.62 -7.72
C GLY A 167 -10.65 -4.57 -8.35
N TRP A 168 -9.52 -4.31 -7.70
CA TRP A 168 -8.43 -3.46 -8.20
C TRP A 168 -7.10 -4.21 -8.21
N GLN A 169 -6.20 -3.79 -9.08
CA GLN A 169 -4.79 -4.18 -9.04
C GLN A 169 -4.08 -3.28 -8.01
N ALA A 170 -3.78 -3.82 -6.84
CA ALA A 170 -3.31 -3.05 -5.69
C ALA A 170 -2.01 -2.27 -5.97
N GLN A 171 -1.08 -2.86 -6.73
CA GLN A 171 0.22 -2.26 -7.00
C GLN A 171 0.27 -1.40 -8.28
N GLU A 172 -0.75 -1.50 -9.14
CA GLU A 172 -0.83 -0.73 -10.39
C GLU A 172 -1.86 0.41 -10.30
N TYR A 173 -2.68 0.43 -9.24
CA TYR A 173 -3.72 1.44 -9.01
C TYR A 173 -4.77 1.50 -10.14
N ILE A 174 -5.08 0.35 -10.73
CA ILE A 174 -5.99 0.22 -11.86
C ILE A 174 -7.18 -0.66 -11.47
N PRO A 175 -8.44 -0.21 -11.68
CA PRO A 175 -9.62 -1.04 -11.47
C PRO A 175 -9.75 -2.13 -12.55
N TYR A 176 -10.33 -3.26 -12.17
CA TYR A 176 -10.88 -4.18 -13.15
C TYR A 176 -12.23 -3.68 -13.65
N GLU A 177 -12.64 -4.05 -14.89
CA GLU A 177 -13.91 -3.62 -15.49
C GLU A 177 -15.14 -3.96 -14.63
N SER A 178 -15.09 -5.09 -13.93
CA SER A 178 -16.12 -5.51 -12.98
C SER A 178 -15.79 -5.16 -11.53
N GLY A 179 -14.74 -4.37 -11.28
CA GLY A 179 -14.30 -3.93 -9.96
C GLY A 179 -15.06 -2.72 -9.44
N PHE A 180 -14.68 -2.25 -8.28
CA PHE A 180 -15.27 -1.06 -7.67
C PHE A 180 -14.96 0.20 -8.50
N MET A 181 -16.00 0.97 -8.83
CA MET A 181 -15.88 2.24 -9.55
C MET A 181 -16.27 3.42 -8.67
N SER A 182 -17.40 3.32 -7.98
CA SER A 182 -17.87 4.32 -7.01
C SER A 182 -18.93 3.70 -6.11
N LEU A 183 -19.21 4.36 -4.98
CA LEU A 183 -20.32 3.95 -4.10
C LEU A 183 -21.69 4.05 -4.80
N ALA A 184 -21.83 4.94 -5.79
CA ALA A 184 -23.08 5.10 -6.53
C ALA A 184 -23.31 3.95 -7.53
N GLU A 185 -22.23 3.39 -8.10
CA GLU A 185 -22.32 2.41 -9.18
C GLU A 185 -22.12 0.97 -8.70
N THR A 186 -21.17 0.76 -7.77
CA THR A 186 -20.68 -0.56 -7.38
C THR A 186 -20.52 -0.71 -5.86
N MET A 187 -21.49 -0.21 -5.07
CA MET A 187 -21.45 -0.25 -3.60
C MET A 187 -21.21 -1.66 -3.04
N HIS A 188 -21.70 -2.70 -3.73
CA HIS A 188 -21.52 -4.10 -3.31
C HIS A 188 -20.06 -4.57 -3.31
N LEU A 189 -19.15 -3.77 -3.86
CA LEU A 189 -17.71 -4.00 -3.90
C LEU A 189 -16.94 -3.12 -2.91
N GLU A 190 -17.64 -2.46 -1.97
CA GLU A 190 -16.97 -1.73 -0.89
C GLU A 190 -16.19 -2.67 0.02
N GLY A 191 -15.15 -2.13 0.66
CA GLY A 191 -14.23 -2.88 1.51
C GLY A 191 -13.21 -3.69 0.73
N ASN A 192 -12.16 -4.11 1.42
CA ASN A 192 -11.25 -5.13 0.93
C ASN A 192 -11.96 -6.48 1.08
N GLY A 193 -12.67 -6.88 0.01
CA GLY A 193 -13.61 -8.00 0.02
C GLY A 193 -12.95 -9.37 -0.07
N CYS A 194 -13.78 -10.41 0.05
CA CYS A 194 -13.37 -11.80 -0.07
C CYS A 194 -12.56 -12.05 -1.35
N GLU A 195 -12.99 -11.44 -2.44
CA GLU A 195 -12.43 -11.63 -3.78
C GLU A 195 -11.06 -10.95 -3.99
N ASN A 196 -10.64 -10.02 -3.10
CA ASN A 196 -9.28 -9.51 -3.16
C ASN A 196 -8.25 -10.59 -2.80
N CYS A 197 -8.62 -11.54 -1.94
CA CYS A 197 -7.79 -12.70 -1.62
C CYS A 197 -8.07 -13.89 -2.53
N HIS A 198 -9.36 -14.18 -2.80
CA HIS A 198 -9.80 -15.40 -3.49
C HIS A 198 -9.90 -15.25 -5.02
N GLY A 199 -9.86 -14.02 -5.55
CA GLY A 199 -10.09 -13.73 -6.97
C GLY A 199 -11.56 -13.58 -7.32
N PRO A 200 -11.88 -13.10 -8.56
CA PRO A 200 -13.25 -12.86 -9.01
C PRO A 200 -14.06 -14.15 -9.03
N ALA A 201 -15.24 -14.14 -8.38
CA ALA A 201 -15.97 -15.35 -8.03
C ALA A 201 -17.40 -15.43 -8.62
N SER A 202 -17.78 -14.55 -9.55
CA SER A 202 -19.14 -14.54 -10.12
C SER A 202 -19.57 -15.89 -10.68
N GLU A 203 -18.67 -16.57 -11.43
CA GLU A 203 -18.96 -17.90 -11.99
C GLU A 203 -19.03 -18.99 -10.91
N HIS A 204 -18.20 -18.90 -9.87
CA HIS A 204 -18.30 -19.80 -8.72
C HIS A 204 -19.66 -19.68 -8.05
N VAL A 205 -20.10 -18.45 -7.75
CA VAL A 205 -21.43 -18.19 -7.16
C VAL A 205 -22.54 -18.73 -8.06
N ARG A 206 -22.48 -18.45 -9.35
CA ARG A 206 -23.48 -18.89 -10.31
C ARG A 206 -23.61 -20.43 -10.36
N LEU A 207 -22.48 -21.15 -10.49
CA LEU A 207 -22.49 -22.61 -10.59
C LEU A 207 -22.85 -23.31 -9.27
N GLU A 208 -22.47 -22.75 -8.12
CA GLU A 208 -22.84 -23.33 -6.82
C GLU A 208 -24.33 -23.10 -6.50
N SER A 209 -24.93 -22.05 -7.04
CA SER A 209 -26.37 -21.76 -6.87
C SER A 209 -27.26 -22.59 -7.81
N ASP A 210 -26.70 -23.15 -8.88
CA ASP A 210 -27.41 -24.00 -9.84
C ASP A 210 -27.13 -25.48 -9.54
N THR A 211 -28.13 -26.18 -9.00
CA THR A 211 -28.03 -27.59 -8.62
C THR A 211 -27.82 -28.53 -9.83
N GLU A 212 -28.14 -28.09 -11.02
CA GLU A 212 -27.96 -28.87 -12.28
C GLU A 212 -26.56 -28.64 -12.89
N SER A 213 -25.77 -27.74 -12.37
CA SER A 213 -24.42 -27.43 -12.86
C SER A 213 -23.50 -28.66 -12.76
N PRO A 214 -22.68 -28.95 -13.80
CA PRO A 214 -21.75 -30.07 -13.79
C PRO A 214 -20.77 -30.02 -12.61
N VAL A 215 -20.62 -31.14 -11.91
CA VAL A 215 -19.72 -31.24 -10.74
C VAL A 215 -18.29 -30.86 -11.11
N ALA A 216 -17.79 -31.30 -12.26
CA ALA A 216 -16.42 -31.00 -12.70
C ALA A 216 -16.17 -29.50 -12.91
N GLU A 217 -17.18 -28.73 -13.37
CA GLU A 217 -17.06 -27.29 -13.52
C GLU A 217 -17.06 -26.58 -12.16
N ARG A 218 -17.91 -27.02 -11.24
CA ARG A 218 -17.91 -26.50 -9.85
C ARG A 218 -16.57 -26.77 -9.17
N GLU A 219 -16.02 -27.98 -9.28
CA GLU A 219 -14.71 -28.33 -8.71
C GLU A 219 -13.58 -27.48 -9.28
N LYS A 220 -13.60 -27.22 -10.59
CA LYS A 220 -12.64 -26.32 -11.23
C LYS A 220 -12.68 -24.91 -10.63
N LEU A 221 -13.87 -24.35 -10.39
CA LEU A 221 -14.02 -23.02 -9.82
C LEU A 221 -13.72 -22.99 -8.33
N ARG A 222 -14.04 -24.04 -7.58
CA ARG A 222 -13.58 -24.20 -6.19
C ARG A 222 -12.05 -24.15 -6.11
N ALA A 223 -11.37 -24.87 -6.99
CA ALA A 223 -9.91 -24.86 -7.07
C ALA A 223 -9.37 -23.47 -7.46
N PHE A 224 -10.06 -22.72 -8.33
CA PHE A 224 -9.68 -21.37 -8.74
C PHE A 224 -9.73 -20.36 -7.58
N VAL A 225 -10.78 -20.42 -6.75
CA VAL A 225 -10.95 -19.50 -5.61
C VAL A 225 -10.25 -19.98 -4.33
N HIS A 226 -9.78 -21.23 -4.28
CA HIS A 226 -9.02 -21.75 -3.14
C HIS A 226 -7.64 -21.09 -3.08
N ARG A 227 -7.20 -20.81 -1.86
CA ARG A 227 -5.84 -20.30 -1.61
C ARG A 227 -5.19 -21.09 -0.49
N ASP A 228 -3.99 -21.56 -0.73
CA ASP A 228 -3.15 -22.08 0.35
C ASP A 228 -2.53 -20.93 1.18
N LEU A 229 -1.82 -21.29 2.25
CA LEU A 229 -1.24 -20.30 3.16
C LEU A 229 -0.14 -19.46 2.50
N THR A 230 0.60 -20.04 1.53
CA THR A 230 1.68 -19.34 0.82
C THR A 230 1.10 -18.31 -0.12
N GLU A 231 0.13 -18.69 -0.94
CA GLU A 231 -0.60 -17.80 -1.84
C GLU A 231 -1.31 -16.68 -1.06
N SER A 232 -1.92 -17.01 0.09
CA SER A 232 -2.56 -16.04 0.96
C SER A 232 -1.57 -14.99 1.48
N LYS A 233 -0.36 -15.40 1.84
CA LYS A 233 0.68 -14.48 2.30
C LYS A 233 1.14 -13.54 1.18
N GLU A 234 1.32 -14.03 -0.03
CA GLU A 234 1.68 -13.23 -1.20
C GLU A 234 0.60 -12.19 -1.51
N ARG A 235 -0.67 -12.58 -1.45
CA ARG A 235 -1.80 -11.67 -1.60
C ARG A 235 -1.85 -10.58 -0.52
N CYS A 236 -1.58 -10.93 0.73
CA CYS A 236 -1.51 -9.93 1.80
C CYS A 236 -0.48 -8.83 1.49
N LEU A 237 0.68 -9.21 0.94
CA LEU A 237 1.78 -8.28 0.63
C LEU A 237 1.47 -7.32 -0.54
N GLU A 238 0.46 -7.58 -1.34
CA GLU A 238 0.02 -6.65 -2.39
C GLU A 238 -0.53 -5.34 -1.81
N CYS A 239 -1.15 -5.40 -0.61
CA CYS A 239 -1.70 -4.23 0.09
C CYS A 239 -0.92 -3.88 1.37
N HIS A 240 -0.36 -4.89 2.05
CA HIS A 240 0.48 -4.72 3.23
C HIS A 240 1.96 -4.60 2.85
N ASP A 241 2.27 -3.62 2.00
CA ASP A 241 3.63 -3.28 1.61
C ASP A 241 4.39 -2.49 2.71
N LEU A 242 5.66 -2.21 2.48
CA LEU A 242 6.50 -1.46 3.43
C LEU A 242 6.05 -0.01 3.61
N ASP A 243 5.41 0.57 2.60
CA ASP A 243 4.99 1.96 2.63
C ASP A 243 3.68 2.16 3.40
N ASN A 244 2.72 1.24 3.21
CA ASN A 244 1.37 1.35 3.74
C ASN A 244 1.17 0.57 5.04
N SER A 245 1.97 -0.48 5.27
CA SER A 245 1.83 -1.36 6.44
C SER A 245 3.20 -1.87 6.93
N PRO A 246 4.13 -0.98 7.33
CA PRO A 246 5.49 -1.37 7.71
C PRO A 246 5.53 -2.39 8.84
N ASP A 247 4.59 -2.33 9.79
CA ASP A 247 4.50 -3.28 10.89
C ASP A 247 4.20 -4.71 10.44
N PHE A 248 3.59 -4.89 9.25
CA PHE A 248 3.30 -6.21 8.69
C PHE A 248 4.57 -6.99 8.34
N HIS A 249 5.67 -6.29 8.10
CA HIS A 249 6.99 -6.87 7.76
C HIS A 249 7.83 -7.23 8.98
N LEU A 250 7.37 -6.95 10.19
CA LEU A 250 8.04 -7.35 11.41
C LEU A 250 7.93 -8.88 11.62
N LYS A 251 8.94 -9.44 12.27
CA LYS A 251 8.97 -10.89 12.58
C LYS A 251 7.73 -11.30 13.40
N GLY A 252 6.97 -12.28 12.88
CA GLY A 252 5.75 -12.80 13.52
C GLY A 252 4.49 -11.95 13.28
N ALA A 253 4.58 -10.89 12.50
CA ALA A 253 3.44 -10.03 12.21
C ALA A 253 2.40 -10.75 11.34
N PHE A 254 2.83 -11.48 10.30
CA PHE A 254 1.91 -12.25 9.46
C PHE A 254 1.02 -13.18 10.30
N GLU A 255 1.62 -13.99 11.18
CA GLU A 255 0.89 -14.92 12.03
C GLU A 255 -0.09 -14.21 12.98
N LYS A 256 0.27 -13.01 13.45
CA LYS A 256 -0.60 -12.18 14.30
C LYS A 256 -1.82 -11.66 13.53
N TYR A 257 -1.60 -11.21 12.29
CA TYR A 257 -2.68 -10.69 11.44
C TYR A 257 -3.54 -11.82 10.88
N TRP A 258 -2.91 -12.93 10.44
CA TRP A 258 -3.58 -14.13 9.94
C TRP A 258 -4.62 -14.67 10.90
N LYS A 259 -4.30 -14.78 12.19
CA LYS A 259 -5.24 -15.24 13.24
C LYS A 259 -6.53 -14.44 13.32
N LYS A 260 -6.58 -13.22 12.79
CA LYS A 260 -7.76 -12.36 12.83
C LYS A 260 -8.69 -12.54 11.65
N ILE A 261 -8.21 -13.13 10.56
CA ILE A 261 -8.94 -13.24 9.30
C ILE A 261 -9.03 -14.67 8.78
N GLN A 262 -8.27 -15.61 9.33
CA GLN A 262 -8.35 -17.01 8.93
C GLN A 262 -9.75 -17.59 9.22
N HIS A 263 -10.25 -18.40 8.30
CA HIS A 263 -11.58 -19.01 8.39
C HIS A 263 -11.59 -20.37 7.70
#